data_c4c9b1c537639711984b0a60cc8a88bb
#
_entry.id   c4c9b1c537639711984b0a60cc8a88bb
#
_cell.length_a   1.000
_cell.length_b   1.000
_cell.length_c   1.000
_cell.angle_alpha   90.00
_cell.angle_beta   90.00
_cell.angle_gamma   90.00
#
_symmetry.space_group_name_H-M   'P 1'
#
loop_
_entity.id
_entity.type
_entity.pdbx_description
1 polymer ?
#
loop_
_entity_poly.entity_id
_entity_poly.type
_entity_poly.pdbx_seq_one_letter_code
_entity_poly.pdbx_strand_id
1 'polypeptide(L)'
;MLLRKESRNMGLDNQNISIMDGSSVQNYFKQETQAMIDAYRNFEILIPSDKTKGAQHRGEDGRFVENLLRSYLRKFLPRELEVLTGFIVRPAVKTDLNDKSRKKDSDRHSSQLDIIVYDSAKYPVFLRSEDTVIVPPEGVISIISVKKTLHDRDIEHEARILVEVSQMCSCKKLRMPFLALISMKNDINDLGFVSTERRYEAPMCCTPGASK
;
A
#
# COMPACT_ATOMS: atom_id res chain seq x y z
N MET A 1 47.00 50.98 -34.37
CA MET A 1 45.57 50.75 -34.48
C MET A 1 45.27 49.47 -33.69
N LEU A 2 44.93 49.64 -32.43
CA LEU A 2 44.74 48.54 -31.45
C LEU A 2 43.24 48.22 -31.31
N LEU A 3 42.87 47.03 -31.78
CA LEU A 3 41.51 46.51 -31.61
C LEU A 3 41.39 45.85 -30.21
N ARG A 4 40.62 46.47 -29.33
CA ARG A 4 40.21 45.93 -28.06
C ARG A 4 39.15 44.86 -28.28
N LYS A 5 39.40 43.63 -27.89
CA LYS A 5 38.39 42.58 -27.73
C LYS A 5 37.64 42.80 -26.40
N GLU A 6 36.37 43.17 -26.49
CA GLU A 6 35.47 43.11 -25.39
C GLU A 6 35.00 41.67 -25.20
N SER A 7 35.43 41.02 -24.15
CA SER A 7 34.87 39.75 -23.67
C SER A 7 33.57 40.05 -22.88
N ARG A 8 32.42 39.75 -23.48
CA ARG A 8 31.13 39.73 -22.76
C ARG A 8 31.17 38.57 -21.78
N ASN A 9 31.24 38.89 -20.49
CA ASN A 9 30.89 38.01 -19.40
C ASN A 9 29.36 37.81 -19.45
N MET A 10 28.92 36.68 -20.01
CA MET A 10 27.57 36.20 -19.72
C MET A 10 27.57 35.65 -18.28
N GLY A 11 27.03 36.44 -17.36
CA GLY A 11 26.71 35.97 -16.01
C GLY A 11 25.70 34.85 -16.13
N LEU A 12 26.15 33.64 -15.90
CA LEU A 12 25.24 32.53 -15.57
C LEU A 12 24.70 32.86 -14.17
N ASP A 13 23.46 33.32 -14.14
CA ASP A 13 22.69 33.36 -12.90
C ASP A 13 22.68 31.94 -12.33
N ASN A 14 23.51 31.75 -11.30
CA ASN A 14 23.40 30.61 -10.40
C ASN A 14 22.04 30.74 -9.70
N GLN A 15 20.99 30.19 -10.31
CA GLN A 15 19.76 29.92 -9.62
C GLN A 15 20.15 29.05 -8.43
N ASN A 16 20.05 29.61 -7.24
CA ASN A 16 20.18 28.93 -5.97
C ASN A 16 19.18 27.75 -5.98
N ILE A 17 19.67 26.58 -6.37
CA ILE A 17 18.96 25.33 -6.08
C ILE A 17 19.04 25.22 -4.56
N SER A 18 17.99 25.69 -3.90
CA SER A 18 17.78 25.47 -2.49
C SER A 18 17.82 23.96 -2.27
N ILE A 19 18.83 23.49 -1.56
CA ILE A 19 18.90 22.09 -1.14
C ILE A 19 17.74 21.89 -0.17
N MET A 20 16.63 21.33 -0.67
CA MET A 20 15.48 20.98 0.16
C MET A 20 15.89 19.79 1.03
N ASP A 21 15.83 19.94 2.33
CA ASP A 21 16.17 18.92 3.33
C ASP A 21 15.14 17.76 3.43
N GLY A 22 14.15 17.75 2.54
CA GLY A 22 13.05 16.79 2.55
C GLY A 22 11.90 17.14 3.50
N SER A 23 12.05 18.18 4.33
CA SER A 23 11.02 18.58 5.29
C SER A 23 9.70 18.98 4.64
N SER A 24 9.76 19.62 3.47
CA SER A 24 8.56 20.02 2.70
C SER A 24 7.73 18.82 2.25
N VAL A 25 8.40 17.77 1.72
CA VAL A 25 7.72 16.53 1.31
C VAL A 25 7.16 15.81 2.52
N GLN A 26 7.92 15.73 3.60
CA GLN A 26 7.46 15.11 4.84
C GLN A 26 6.25 15.83 5.44
N ASN A 27 6.27 17.17 5.47
CA ASN A 27 5.16 17.99 5.95
C ASN A 27 3.93 17.84 5.05
N TYR A 28 4.09 17.75 3.73
CA TYR A 28 3.00 17.49 2.81
C TYR A 28 2.30 16.15 3.13
N PHE A 29 3.03 15.04 3.24
CA PHE A 29 2.43 13.75 3.57
C PHE A 29 1.80 13.72 4.97
N LYS A 30 2.39 14.45 5.93
CA LYS A 30 1.79 14.61 7.26
C LYS A 30 0.43 15.32 7.20
N GLN A 31 0.31 16.39 6.40
CA GLN A 31 -0.96 17.10 6.19
C GLN A 31 -1.99 16.23 5.47
N GLU A 32 -1.61 15.49 4.43
CA GLU A 32 -2.49 14.58 3.71
C GLU A 32 -3.03 13.46 4.62
N THR A 33 -2.16 12.90 5.47
CA THR A 33 -2.56 11.89 6.45
C THR A 33 -3.49 12.48 7.50
N GLN A 34 -3.22 13.70 7.98
CA GLN A 34 -4.07 14.38 8.95
C GLN A 34 -5.45 14.67 8.35
N ALA A 35 -5.52 15.13 7.10
CA ALA A 35 -6.78 15.36 6.40
C ALA A 35 -7.63 14.09 6.30
N MET A 36 -7.01 12.94 6.06
CA MET A 36 -7.69 11.64 6.06
C MET A 36 -8.26 11.30 7.44
N ILE A 37 -7.49 11.52 8.51
CA ILE A 37 -7.93 11.28 9.89
C ILE A 37 -9.08 12.21 10.26
N ASP A 38 -9.02 13.47 9.87
CA ASP A 38 -10.07 14.47 10.15
C ASP A 38 -11.36 14.15 9.39
N ALA A 39 -11.27 13.65 8.15
CA ALA A 39 -12.43 13.16 7.41
C ALA A 39 -13.14 12.01 8.15
N TYR A 40 -12.38 11.08 8.75
CA TYR A 40 -12.95 10.02 9.58
C TYR A 40 -13.61 10.58 10.85
N ARG A 41 -12.99 11.54 11.53
CA ARG A 41 -13.57 12.20 12.71
C ARG A 41 -14.89 12.91 12.39
N ASN A 42 -14.95 13.59 11.24
CA ASN A 42 -16.17 14.24 10.78
C ASN A 42 -17.30 13.24 10.53
N PHE A 43 -16.98 12.06 10.00
CA PHE A 43 -17.96 10.99 9.86
C PHE A 43 -18.50 10.52 11.23
N GLU A 44 -17.64 10.35 12.23
CA GLU A 44 -18.08 9.97 13.60
C GLU A 44 -18.93 11.05 14.26
N ILE A 45 -18.69 12.33 13.96
CA ILE A 45 -19.52 13.45 14.48
C ILE A 45 -20.90 13.43 13.85
N LEU A 46 -20.99 13.14 12.54
CA LEU A 46 -22.26 13.15 11.81
C LEU A 46 -23.15 11.93 12.13
N ILE A 47 -22.53 10.80 12.44
CA ILE A 47 -23.22 9.54 12.73
C ILE A 47 -22.75 9.01 14.09
N PRO A 48 -23.08 9.72 15.20
CA PRO A 48 -22.68 9.28 16.54
C PRO A 48 -23.39 8.00 16.94
N SER A 49 -22.71 7.14 17.67
CA SER A 49 -23.29 5.96 18.30
C SER A 49 -23.56 6.23 19.78
N ASP A 50 -24.81 6.18 20.18
CA ASP A 50 -25.22 6.36 21.58
C ASP A 50 -24.78 5.21 22.51
N LYS A 51 -24.47 4.04 21.94
CA LYS A 51 -24.18 2.80 22.71
C LYS A 51 -22.73 2.35 22.65
N THR A 52 -21.97 2.82 21.68
CA THR A 52 -20.55 2.48 21.50
C THR A 52 -19.83 3.70 21.00
N LYS A 53 -18.58 3.94 21.43
CA LYS A 53 -17.74 4.99 20.87
C LYS A 53 -17.49 4.70 19.36
N GLY A 54 -18.35 5.21 18.49
CA GLY A 54 -18.31 5.00 17.05
C GLY A 54 -19.68 5.07 16.39
N ALA A 55 -19.77 4.89 15.07
CA ALA A 55 -21.03 4.98 14.34
C ALA A 55 -22.01 3.85 14.72
N GLN A 56 -23.28 4.15 14.62
CA GLN A 56 -24.39 3.27 15.00
C GLN A 56 -24.39 1.93 14.25
N HIS A 57 -23.84 1.91 13.02
CA HIS A 57 -23.74 0.75 12.16
C HIS A 57 -22.27 0.32 11.99
N ARG A 58 -21.82 -0.66 12.78
CA ARG A 58 -20.43 -1.14 12.78
C ARG A 58 -19.90 -1.56 11.40
N GLY A 59 -20.75 -2.11 10.55
CA GLY A 59 -20.37 -2.53 9.20
C GLY A 59 -20.10 -1.34 8.27
N GLU A 60 -20.95 -0.32 8.33
CA GLU A 60 -20.80 0.89 7.50
C GLU A 60 -19.58 1.71 7.92
N ASP A 61 -19.27 1.74 9.20
CA ASP A 61 -18.12 2.42 9.76
C ASP A 61 -16.78 1.79 9.25
N GLY A 62 -16.72 0.46 9.20
CA GLY A 62 -15.58 -0.25 8.61
C GLY A 62 -15.41 0.05 7.14
N ARG A 63 -16.51 -0.05 6.36
CA ARG A 63 -16.49 0.27 4.92
C ARG A 63 -16.08 1.72 4.64
N PHE A 64 -16.49 2.65 5.49
CA PHE A 64 -16.08 4.06 5.34
C PHE A 64 -14.56 4.21 5.50
N VAL A 65 -13.96 3.56 6.51
CA VAL A 65 -12.50 3.58 6.74
C VAL A 65 -11.75 2.95 5.56
N GLU A 66 -12.22 1.81 5.06
CA GLU A 66 -11.65 1.14 3.88
C GLU A 66 -11.70 2.05 2.65
N ASN A 67 -12.85 2.70 2.39
CA ASN A 67 -13.04 3.62 1.27
C ASN A 67 -12.14 4.84 1.37
N LEU A 68 -11.99 5.38 2.58
CA LEU A 68 -11.15 6.54 2.85
C LEU A 68 -9.68 6.20 2.56
N LEU A 69 -9.22 5.06 3.02
CA LEU A 69 -7.85 4.60 2.78
C LEU A 69 -7.61 4.26 1.31
N ARG A 70 -8.58 3.62 0.63
CA ARG A 70 -8.50 3.37 -0.82
C ARG A 70 -8.37 4.68 -1.61
N SER A 71 -9.16 5.69 -1.25
CA SER A 71 -9.10 7.01 -1.89
C SER A 71 -7.76 7.70 -1.66
N TYR A 72 -7.21 7.60 -0.45
CA TYR A 72 -5.89 8.10 -0.11
C TYR A 72 -4.79 7.43 -0.95
N LEU A 73 -4.77 6.11 -1.01
CA LEU A 73 -3.78 5.37 -1.79
C LEU A 73 -3.85 5.70 -3.28
N ARG A 74 -5.04 5.83 -3.86
CA ARG A 74 -5.24 6.20 -5.28
C ARG A 74 -4.66 7.56 -5.65
N LYS A 75 -4.49 8.48 -4.69
CA LYS A 75 -3.84 9.78 -4.93
C LYS A 75 -2.36 9.65 -5.30
N PHE A 76 -1.69 8.65 -4.73
CA PHE A 76 -0.23 8.56 -4.75
C PHE A 76 0.32 7.38 -5.55
N LEU A 77 -0.50 6.37 -5.79
CA LEU A 77 -0.08 5.22 -6.57
C LEU A 77 -0.08 5.53 -8.08
N PRO A 78 0.83 4.93 -8.85
CA PRO A 78 0.80 4.98 -10.30
C PRO A 78 -0.57 4.53 -10.85
N ARG A 79 -0.96 5.07 -12.01
CA ARG A 79 -2.26 4.78 -12.63
C ARG A 79 -2.42 3.32 -13.06
N GLU A 80 -1.32 2.65 -13.29
CA GLU A 80 -1.26 1.22 -13.65
C GLU A 80 -1.62 0.31 -12.47
N LEU A 81 -1.57 0.84 -11.24
CA LEU A 81 -1.93 0.12 -10.03
C LEU A 81 -3.35 0.49 -9.59
N GLU A 82 -4.21 -0.50 -9.56
CA GLU A 82 -5.55 -0.33 -9.02
C GLU A 82 -5.60 -0.69 -7.53
N VAL A 83 -6.43 0.05 -6.79
CA VAL A 83 -6.72 -0.23 -5.38
C VAL A 83 -8.12 -0.83 -5.30
N LEU A 84 -8.18 -2.11 -5.02
CA LEU A 84 -9.36 -2.97 -5.16
C LEU A 84 -9.75 -3.59 -3.81
N THR A 85 -10.97 -4.12 -3.74
CA THR A 85 -11.47 -4.96 -2.63
C THR A 85 -11.95 -6.29 -3.23
N GLY A 86 -11.74 -7.40 -2.54
CA GLY A 86 -12.27 -8.68 -3.03
C GLY A 86 -11.43 -9.88 -2.67
N PHE A 87 -11.21 -10.77 -3.62
CA PHE A 87 -10.63 -12.08 -3.37
C PHE A 87 -9.46 -12.36 -4.30
N ILE A 88 -8.48 -13.11 -3.78
CA ILE A 88 -7.41 -13.69 -4.59
C ILE A 88 -7.77 -15.15 -4.81
N VAL A 89 -7.75 -15.59 -6.06
CA VAL A 89 -7.98 -16.99 -6.46
C VAL A 89 -6.77 -17.51 -7.19
N ARG A 90 -6.17 -18.56 -6.65
CA ARG A 90 -5.10 -19.31 -7.29
C ARG A 90 -5.63 -20.63 -7.82
N PRO A 91 -5.85 -20.72 -9.14
CA PRO A 91 -6.33 -21.96 -9.75
C PRO A 91 -5.24 -23.04 -9.74
N ALA A 92 -5.65 -24.30 -9.67
CA ALA A 92 -4.79 -25.47 -9.82
C ALA A 92 -4.42 -25.69 -11.29
N VAL A 93 -3.77 -24.72 -11.92
CA VAL A 93 -3.36 -24.78 -13.33
C VAL A 93 -1.95 -25.37 -13.42
N LYS A 94 -1.79 -26.38 -14.31
CA LYS A 94 -0.45 -26.87 -14.67
C LYS A 94 0.27 -25.79 -15.47
N THR A 95 1.27 -25.16 -14.86
CA THR A 95 2.15 -24.20 -15.54
C THR A 95 3.33 -24.88 -16.24
N ASP A 96 3.61 -26.14 -15.92
CA ASP A 96 4.68 -26.92 -16.51
C ASP A 96 4.11 -28.24 -17.10
N LEU A 97 4.30 -28.43 -18.40
CA LEU A 97 3.86 -29.62 -19.13
C LEU A 97 4.54 -30.92 -18.63
N ASN A 98 5.66 -30.81 -17.96
CA ASN A 98 6.47 -31.93 -17.46
C ASN A 98 6.15 -32.33 -16.03
N ASP A 99 5.40 -31.53 -15.27
CA ASP A 99 5.09 -31.83 -13.88
C ASP A 99 3.83 -32.68 -13.74
N LYS A 100 4.04 -34.01 -13.74
CA LYS A 100 2.98 -35.01 -13.52
C LYS A 100 2.53 -35.06 -12.04
N SER A 101 3.18 -34.32 -11.11
CA SER A 101 2.97 -34.43 -9.67
C SER A 101 1.73 -33.67 -9.16
N ARG A 102 1.10 -32.80 -9.96
CA ARG A 102 0.00 -31.91 -9.57
C ARG A 102 -1.38 -32.53 -9.45
N LYS A 103 -1.53 -33.82 -9.41
CA LYS A 103 -2.83 -34.47 -9.13
C LYS A 103 -3.42 -34.11 -7.75
N LYS A 104 -2.64 -33.49 -6.86
CA LYS A 104 -3.04 -33.06 -5.50
C LYS A 104 -3.21 -31.55 -5.36
N ASP A 105 -2.95 -30.73 -6.39
CA ASP A 105 -3.15 -29.30 -6.34
C ASP A 105 -4.65 -28.99 -6.48
N SER A 106 -5.17 -28.21 -5.57
CA SER A 106 -6.56 -27.75 -5.57
C SER A 106 -6.61 -26.24 -5.77
N ASP A 107 -7.70 -25.75 -6.30
CA ASP A 107 -7.98 -24.31 -6.31
C ASP A 107 -7.95 -23.76 -4.88
N ARG A 108 -7.35 -22.60 -4.72
CA ARG A 108 -7.28 -21.90 -3.45
C ARG A 108 -7.86 -20.52 -3.61
N HIS A 109 -8.57 -20.05 -2.63
CA HIS A 109 -9.04 -18.67 -2.55
C HIS A 109 -8.79 -18.07 -1.18
N SER A 110 -8.63 -16.75 -1.13
CA SER A 110 -8.55 -16.00 0.12
C SER A 110 -9.95 -15.82 0.73
N SER A 111 -10.00 -15.38 2.00
CA SER A 111 -11.15 -14.61 2.50
C SER A 111 -11.26 -13.29 1.72
N GLN A 112 -12.35 -12.55 1.94
CA GLN A 112 -12.46 -11.19 1.44
C GLN A 112 -11.35 -10.34 2.04
N LEU A 113 -10.64 -9.59 1.18
CA LEU A 113 -9.56 -8.69 1.54
C LEU A 113 -10.03 -7.24 1.43
N ASP A 114 -9.71 -6.45 2.42
CA ASP A 114 -10.15 -5.06 2.52
C ASP A 114 -9.54 -4.23 1.40
N ILE A 115 -8.22 -4.37 1.19
CA ILE A 115 -7.50 -3.68 0.12
C ILE A 115 -6.49 -4.61 -0.55
N ILE A 116 -6.58 -4.64 -1.88
CA ILE A 116 -5.62 -5.29 -2.78
C ILE A 116 -5.06 -4.21 -3.70
N VAL A 117 -3.75 -3.97 -3.70
CA VAL A 117 -3.09 -3.17 -4.73
C VAL A 117 -2.66 -4.13 -5.85
N TYR A 118 -3.15 -3.87 -7.05
CA TYR A 118 -3.08 -4.79 -8.17
C TYR A 118 -2.53 -4.15 -9.43
N ASP A 119 -1.60 -4.81 -10.12
CA ASP A 119 -1.05 -4.38 -11.42
C ASP A 119 -1.99 -4.82 -12.55
N SER A 120 -3.03 -4.01 -12.80
CA SER A 120 -4.03 -4.28 -13.84
C SER A 120 -3.53 -4.01 -15.25
N ALA A 121 -2.42 -3.31 -15.40
CA ALA A 121 -1.80 -3.10 -16.70
C ALA A 121 -1.15 -4.37 -17.26
N LYS A 122 -0.65 -5.24 -16.37
CA LYS A 122 0.01 -6.49 -16.77
C LYS A 122 -0.85 -7.74 -16.62
N TYR A 123 -1.78 -7.71 -15.67
CA TYR A 123 -2.55 -8.91 -15.32
C TYR A 123 -4.05 -8.66 -15.39
N PRO A 124 -4.82 -9.49 -16.13
CA PRO A 124 -6.26 -9.36 -16.15
C PRO A 124 -6.87 -9.83 -14.83
N VAL A 125 -8.06 -9.32 -14.51
CA VAL A 125 -8.88 -9.82 -13.39
C VAL A 125 -9.75 -10.99 -13.86
N PHE A 126 -10.07 -11.93 -12.99
CA PHE A 126 -11.01 -13.01 -13.32
C PHE A 126 -12.46 -12.53 -13.35
N LEU A 127 -12.83 -11.68 -12.41
CA LEU A 127 -14.17 -11.10 -12.31
C LEU A 127 -14.07 -9.69 -11.72
N ARG A 128 -14.89 -8.80 -12.25
CA ARG A 128 -15.12 -7.47 -11.68
C ARG A 128 -16.63 -7.25 -11.58
N SER A 129 -17.11 -6.98 -10.40
CA SER A 129 -18.51 -6.65 -10.13
C SER A 129 -18.56 -5.49 -9.16
N GLU A 130 -18.95 -4.32 -9.66
CA GLU A 130 -19.00 -3.07 -8.90
C GLU A 130 -17.73 -2.85 -8.05
N ASP A 131 -17.86 -2.97 -6.74
CA ASP A 131 -16.76 -2.75 -5.78
C ASP A 131 -15.94 -4.00 -5.47
N THR A 132 -16.35 -5.19 -5.96
CA THR A 132 -15.69 -6.45 -5.63
C THR A 132 -14.99 -7.04 -6.84
N VAL A 133 -13.77 -7.52 -6.65
CA VAL A 133 -13.00 -8.18 -7.71
C VAL A 133 -12.52 -9.57 -7.27
N ILE A 134 -12.32 -10.43 -8.26
CA ILE A 134 -11.57 -11.68 -8.10
C ILE A 134 -10.35 -11.60 -8.99
N VAL A 135 -9.18 -11.70 -8.39
CA VAL A 135 -7.90 -11.49 -9.07
C VAL A 135 -6.98 -12.72 -8.97
N PRO A 136 -6.16 -12.98 -9.99
CA PRO A 136 -5.07 -13.94 -9.87
C PRO A 136 -3.94 -13.38 -8.98
N PRO A 137 -3.16 -14.26 -8.31
CA PRO A 137 -2.12 -13.83 -7.37
C PRO A 137 -0.94 -13.12 -8.03
N GLU A 138 -0.71 -13.33 -9.33
CA GLU A 138 0.46 -12.85 -10.05
C GLU A 138 0.52 -11.32 -10.15
N GLY A 139 -0.63 -10.65 -10.18
CA GLY A 139 -0.74 -9.19 -10.27
C GLY A 139 -0.80 -8.49 -8.90
N VAL A 140 -0.78 -9.23 -7.80
CA VAL A 140 -0.90 -8.65 -6.45
C VAL A 140 0.42 -8.01 -6.01
N ILE A 141 0.39 -6.71 -5.79
CA ILE A 141 1.53 -5.91 -5.33
C ILE A 141 1.51 -5.74 -3.81
N SER A 142 0.32 -5.51 -3.25
CA SER A 142 0.14 -5.34 -1.80
C SER A 142 -1.21 -5.85 -1.34
N ILE A 143 -1.24 -6.29 -0.07
CA ILE A 143 -2.45 -6.70 0.65
C ILE A 143 -2.47 -5.93 1.96
N ILE A 144 -3.56 -5.21 2.21
CA ILE A 144 -3.69 -4.36 3.39
C ILE A 144 -4.97 -4.73 4.11
N SER A 145 -4.85 -5.16 5.37
CA SER A 145 -5.98 -5.30 6.28
C SER A 145 -6.24 -3.96 6.97
N VAL A 146 -7.52 -3.61 7.10
CA VAL A 146 -7.96 -2.32 7.63
C VAL A 146 -8.83 -2.54 8.85
N LYS A 147 -8.48 -1.88 9.95
CA LYS A 147 -9.29 -1.88 11.17
C LYS A 147 -9.69 -0.45 11.54
N LYS A 148 -10.91 -0.28 11.99
CA LYS A 148 -11.32 0.97 12.63
C LYS A 148 -10.52 1.22 13.91
N THR A 149 -10.54 0.22 14.80
CA THR A 149 -9.79 0.20 16.05
C THR A 149 -9.03 -1.11 16.14
N LEU A 150 -7.74 -1.03 16.40
CA LEU A 150 -6.86 -2.18 16.54
C LEU A 150 -6.73 -2.52 18.02
N HIS A 151 -7.00 -3.78 18.37
CA HIS A 151 -6.80 -4.36 19.71
C HIS A 151 -5.67 -5.39 19.65
N ASP A 152 -5.01 -5.66 20.77
CA ASP A 152 -3.91 -6.65 20.87
C ASP A 152 -4.28 -8.01 20.27
N ARG A 153 -5.48 -8.51 20.56
CA ARG A 153 -5.98 -9.80 20.05
C ARG A 153 -6.12 -9.85 18.52
N ASP A 154 -6.28 -8.69 17.87
CA ASP A 154 -6.50 -8.62 16.43
C ASP A 154 -5.18 -8.73 15.65
N ILE A 155 -4.07 -8.31 16.26
CA ILE A 155 -2.76 -8.24 15.60
C ILE A 155 -2.31 -9.62 15.12
N GLU A 156 -2.32 -10.62 16.02
CA GLU A 156 -1.87 -11.98 15.67
C GLU A 156 -2.78 -12.63 14.63
N HIS A 157 -4.09 -12.44 14.78
CA HIS A 157 -5.08 -12.98 13.85
C HIS A 157 -4.91 -12.41 12.45
N GLU A 158 -4.84 -11.08 12.31
CA GLU A 158 -4.68 -10.41 11.02
C GLU A 158 -3.31 -10.70 10.39
N ALA A 159 -2.26 -10.72 11.18
CA ALA A 159 -0.93 -11.07 10.68
C ALA A 159 -0.90 -12.48 10.11
N ARG A 160 -1.58 -13.45 10.74
CA ARG A 160 -1.68 -14.82 10.26
C ARG A 160 -2.42 -14.88 8.92
N ILE A 161 -3.56 -14.21 8.80
CA ILE A 161 -4.33 -14.14 7.54
C ILE A 161 -3.48 -13.53 6.43
N LEU A 162 -2.83 -12.40 6.68
CA LEU A 162 -1.97 -11.73 5.69
C LEU A 162 -0.83 -12.65 5.22
N VAL A 163 -0.18 -13.36 6.14
CA VAL A 163 0.89 -14.31 5.80
C VAL A 163 0.34 -15.48 4.98
N GLU A 164 -0.79 -16.06 5.38
CA GLU A 164 -1.42 -17.17 4.65
C GLU A 164 -1.77 -16.76 3.22
N VAL A 165 -2.39 -15.60 3.02
CA VAL A 165 -2.73 -15.09 1.70
C VAL A 165 -1.48 -14.76 0.89
N SER A 166 -0.43 -14.22 1.51
CA SER A 166 0.83 -13.94 0.82
C SER A 166 1.50 -15.19 0.27
N GLN A 167 1.35 -16.32 0.96
CA GLN A 167 1.86 -17.61 0.49
C GLN A 167 1.14 -18.09 -0.78
N MET A 168 -0.12 -17.70 -0.98
CA MET A 168 -0.83 -17.96 -2.25
C MET A 168 -0.23 -17.17 -3.41
N CYS A 169 0.29 -15.96 -3.13
CA CYS A 169 0.95 -15.10 -4.12
C CYS A 169 2.41 -15.50 -4.36
N SER A 170 2.99 -16.29 -3.46
CA SER A 170 4.40 -16.67 -3.53
C SER A 170 4.60 -17.83 -4.50
N CYS A 171 5.41 -17.62 -5.53
CA CYS A 171 6.00 -18.68 -6.32
C CYS A 171 7.48 -18.41 -6.54
N LYS A 172 8.24 -19.42 -7.00
CA LYS A 172 9.72 -19.35 -7.16
C LYS A 172 10.23 -18.14 -7.98
N LYS A 173 9.36 -17.51 -8.75
CA LYS A 173 9.69 -16.38 -9.66
C LYS A 173 8.95 -15.09 -9.34
N LEU A 174 7.98 -15.10 -8.42
CA LEU A 174 7.19 -13.92 -8.07
C LEU A 174 7.65 -13.34 -6.74
N ARG A 175 7.72 -12.01 -6.71
CA ARG A 175 7.99 -11.27 -5.49
C ARG A 175 6.79 -11.39 -4.54
N MET A 176 7.04 -11.61 -3.26
CA MET A 176 5.99 -11.55 -2.25
C MET A 176 5.34 -10.16 -2.22
N PRO A 177 4.01 -10.08 -2.08
CA PRO A 177 3.33 -8.81 -1.94
C PRO A 177 3.75 -8.10 -0.64
N PHE A 178 3.67 -6.78 -0.66
CA PHE A 178 3.79 -5.99 0.57
C PHE A 178 2.56 -6.22 1.45
N LEU A 179 2.77 -6.47 2.74
CA LEU A 179 1.69 -6.71 3.70
C LEU A 179 1.61 -5.55 4.68
N ALA A 180 0.40 -5.09 4.96
CA ALA A 180 0.16 -4.06 5.97
C ALA A 180 -1.11 -4.33 6.77
N LEU A 181 -1.09 -3.91 8.03
CA LEU A 181 -2.24 -3.77 8.90
C LEU A 181 -2.34 -2.30 9.30
N ILE A 182 -3.45 -1.66 8.96
CA ILE A 182 -3.67 -0.23 9.19
C ILE A 182 -4.92 -0.04 10.05
N SER A 183 -4.87 0.89 11.00
CA SER A 183 -6.03 1.27 11.80
C SER A 183 -6.15 2.78 11.98
N MET A 184 -7.38 3.27 12.13
CA MET A 184 -7.65 4.68 12.44
C MET A 184 -7.46 4.99 13.93
N LYS A 185 -7.73 4.01 14.79
CA LYS A 185 -7.55 4.10 16.22
C LYS A 185 -6.81 2.89 16.73
N ASN A 186 -6.10 3.08 17.82
CA ASN A 186 -5.42 1.98 18.48
C ASN A 186 -5.90 1.91 19.94
N ASP A 187 -6.17 0.72 20.40
CA ASP A 187 -6.53 0.37 21.78
C ASP A 187 -5.61 -0.77 22.23
N ILE A 188 -4.33 -0.56 22.00
CA ILE A 188 -3.25 -1.48 22.34
C ILE A 188 -2.71 -1.05 23.70
N ASN A 189 -2.69 -1.97 24.66
CA ASN A 189 -2.04 -1.72 25.93
C ASN A 189 -0.52 -1.61 25.71
N ASP A 190 0.07 -0.52 26.19
CA ASP A 190 1.45 -0.07 25.96
C ASP A 190 2.51 -0.98 26.61
N LEU A 191 2.29 -2.26 26.67
CA LEU A 191 3.27 -3.23 27.13
C LEU A 191 4.23 -3.61 26.00
N GLY A 192 5.11 -2.66 25.67
CA GLY A 192 6.32 -2.98 24.90
C GLY A 192 6.27 -2.71 23.41
N PHE A 193 5.53 -1.71 22.94
CA PHE A 193 5.75 -1.20 21.59
C PHE A 193 7.08 -0.45 21.57
N VAL A 194 8.16 -1.18 21.33
CA VAL A 194 9.38 -0.57 20.81
C VAL A 194 9.00 -0.08 19.43
N SER A 195 8.82 1.23 19.28
CA SER A 195 8.81 1.87 17.97
C SER A 195 10.15 1.54 17.31
N THR A 196 10.21 0.44 16.61
CA THR A 196 11.28 0.19 15.68
C THR A 196 11.08 1.18 14.55
N GLU A 197 11.54 2.42 14.75
CA GLU A 197 12.03 3.24 13.65
C GLU A 197 13.14 2.46 12.99
N ARG A 198 12.80 1.48 12.16
CA ARG A 198 13.72 0.99 11.16
C ARG A 198 13.90 2.16 10.21
N ARG A 199 14.98 2.92 10.42
CA ARG A 199 15.53 3.73 9.34
C ARG A 199 15.71 2.78 8.17
N TYR A 200 14.88 2.95 7.16
CA TYR A 200 15.14 2.39 5.85
C TYR A 200 16.39 3.12 5.36
N GLU A 201 17.55 2.54 5.60
CA GLU A 201 18.72 2.85 4.78
C GLU A 201 18.36 2.35 3.38
N ALA A 202 18.01 3.30 2.52
CA ALA A 202 17.82 3.02 1.11
C ALA A 202 19.09 2.30 0.63
N PRO A 203 18.98 1.15 -0.06
CA PRO A 203 20.14 0.52 -0.65
C PRO A 203 20.79 1.58 -1.56
N MET A 204 22.05 1.89 -1.30
CA MET A 204 22.83 2.82 -2.11
C MET A 204 22.70 2.38 -3.58
N CYS A 205 22.04 3.21 -4.37
CA CYS A 205 21.98 3.07 -5.80
C CYS A 205 23.41 2.95 -6.33
N CYS A 206 23.66 1.90 -7.08
CA CYS A 206 24.92 1.56 -7.71
C CYS A 206 25.57 2.80 -8.33
N THR A 207 26.73 3.17 -7.83
CA THR A 207 27.64 4.05 -8.57
C THR A 207 28.01 3.35 -9.88
N PRO A 208 27.90 4.01 -11.05
CA PRO A 208 28.35 3.42 -12.30
C PRO A 208 29.86 3.21 -12.20
N GLY A 209 30.26 1.95 -12.31
CA GLY A 209 31.67 1.53 -12.28
C GLY A 209 32.46 2.25 -13.36
N ALA A 210 33.55 2.89 -12.95
CA ALA A 210 34.57 3.37 -13.87
C ALA A 210 35.16 2.16 -14.59
N SER A 211 34.95 2.12 -15.90
CA SER A 211 35.69 1.26 -16.84
C SER A 211 37.16 1.62 -16.84
N LYS A 212 38.02 0.65 -16.60
CA LYS A 212 39.39 0.61 -17.13
C LYS A 212 39.43 -0.25 -18.37
#